data_ba796604e316e3443907ef3e6773da24
#
_entry.id   ba796604e316e3443907ef3e6773da24
#
_cell.length_a   1.000
_cell.length_b   1.000
_cell.length_c   1.000
_cell.angle_alpha   90.00
_cell.angle_beta   90.00
_cell.angle_gamma   90.00
#
_symmetry.space_group_name_H-M   'P 1'
#
loop_
_entity.id
_entity.type
_entity.pdbx_description
1 polymer ?
#
loop_
_entity_poly.entity_id
_entity_poly.type
_entity_poly.pdbx_seq_one_letter_code
_entity_poly.pdbx_strand_id
1 'polypeptide(L)'
;SLVGPFGTGNPEPRFAIPNARLSYAVVVGENHVKCTLEGDDGGRLAAISFRSLETELGQALLKADGRPMHVTGRLRVNTWQGRTSVQLTIDDAATSW
;
A
#
# COMPACT_ATOMS: atom_id res chain seq x y z
N SER A 1 -8.20 -21.91 7.39
CA SER A 1 -8.20 -21.96 7.45
C SER A 1 -8.09 -22.01 7.58
N LEU A 2 -8.07 -21.95 7.35
CA LEU A 2 -7.96 -21.99 7.42
C LEU A 2 -8.19 -21.68 7.75
N VAL A 3 -8.48 -22.09 8.45
CA VAL A 3 -8.61 -21.55 8.37
C VAL A 3 -8.29 -20.82 7.74
N GLY A 4 -8.53 -20.66 8.00
CA GLY A 4 -8.33 -19.89 6.81
C GLY A 4 -6.87 -19.67 6.51
N PRO A 5 -6.53 -19.30 5.28
CA PRO A 5 -5.12 -19.16 4.91
C PRO A 5 -4.38 -18.13 5.76
N PHE A 6 -5.10 -17.17 6.29
CA PHE A 6 -4.50 -16.18 7.17
C PHE A 6 -4.78 -16.49 8.61
N GLY A 7 -4.99 -17.74 8.88
CA GLY A 7 -5.22 -18.19 10.22
C GLY A 7 -3.98 -18.07 11.08
N THR A 8 -4.11 -18.51 12.28
CA THR A 8 -3.07 -18.43 13.28
C THR A 8 -1.76 -18.98 12.75
N GLY A 9 -0.72 -18.18 12.86
CA GLY A 9 0.62 -18.63 12.51
C GLY A 9 1.01 -18.45 11.06
N ASN A 10 0.08 -18.03 10.21
CA ASN A 10 0.38 -17.84 8.80
C ASN A 10 0.53 -16.36 8.49
N PRO A 11 1.65 -15.95 7.90
CA PRO A 11 1.80 -14.56 7.50
C PRO A 11 0.90 -14.26 6.30
N GLU A 12 0.49 -13.01 6.21
CA GLU A 12 -0.22 -12.54 5.03
C GLU A 12 0.70 -12.61 3.81
N PRO A 13 0.18 -12.93 2.63
CA PRO A 13 1.01 -12.93 1.43
C PRO A 13 1.55 -11.55 1.13
N ARG A 14 2.78 -11.51 0.66
CA ARG A 14 3.40 -10.28 0.23
C ARG A 14 3.33 -10.19 -1.29
N PHE A 15 3.02 -9.01 -1.77
CA PHE A 15 2.88 -8.74 -3.20
C PHE A 15 3.87 -7.68 -3.63
N ALA A 16 4.35 -7.81 -4.85
CA ALA A 16 5.15 -6.78 -5.50
C ALA A 16 4.33 -6.19 -6.63
N ILE A 17 4.23 -4.88 -6.65
CA ILE A 17 3.49 -4.15 -7.68
C ILE A 17 4.49 -3.25 -8.40
N PRO A 18 4.94 -3.66 -9.59
CA PRO A 18 5.92 -2.87 -10.33
C PRO A 18 5.26 -1.70 -11.04
N ASN A 19 5.98 -0.61 -11.12
CA ASN A 19 5.58 0.57 -11.91
C ASN A 19 4.19 1.09 -11.55
N ALA A 20 3.84 1.05 -10.27
CA ALA A 20 2.59 1.63 -9.81
C ALA A 20 2.77 3.14 -9.70
N ARG A 21 1.88 3.89 -10.32
CA ARG A 21 1.91 5.34 -10.18
C ARG A 21 1.28 5.72 -8.85
N LEU A 22 1.99 6.51 -8.07
CA LEU A 22 1.51 6.93 -6.77
C LEU A 22 0.87 8.31 -6.88
N SER A 23 -0.37 8.40 -6.45
CA SER A 23 -1.11 9.67 -6.43
C SER A 23 -1.77 9.85 -5.08
N TYR A 24 -2.17 11.07 -4.83
CA TYR A 24 -2.91 11.43 -3.61
C TYR A 24 -2.18 11.02 -2.33
N ALA A 25 -0.87 11.18 -2.31
CA ALA A 25 -0.08 10.86 -1.12
C ALA A 25 -0.30 11.93 -0.07
N VAL A 26 -0.78 11.54 1.11
CA VAL A 26 -1.07 12.46 2.20
C VAL A 26 -0.65 11.84 3.53
N VAL A 27 -0.39 12.71 4.48
CA VAL A 27 -0.13 12.26 5.85
C VAL A 27 -1.47 12.07 6.56
N VAL A 28 -1.65 10.91 7.17
CA VAL A 28 -2.85 10.62 7.96
C VAL A 28 -2.41 10.24 9.38
N GLY A 29 -3.24 10.57 10.35
CA GLY A 29 -2.85 10.39 11.74
C GLY A 29 -1.64 11.26 12.04
N GLU A 30 -0.74 10.76 12.88
CA GLU A 30 0.44 11.53 13.26
C GLU A 30 1.59 11.34 12.28
N ASN A 31 1.79 10.13 11.77
CA ASN A 31 2.99 9.83 11.02
C ASN A 31 2.81 8.72 9.98
N HIS A 32 1.59 8.50 9.53
CA HIS A 32 1.32 7.50 8.49
C HIS A 32 1.18 8.19 7.14
N VAL A 33 1.56 7.50 6.09
CA VAL A 33 1.43 8.02 4.72
C VAL A 33 0.44 7.15 3.96
N LYS A 34 -0.60 7.76 3.43
CA LYS A 34 -1.61 7.08 2.65
C LYS A 34 -1.55 7.58 1.21
N CYS A 35 -1.74 6.67 0.27
CA CYS A 35 -1.70 7.03 -1.14
C CYS A 35 -2.59 6.09 -1.96
N THR A 36 -2.71 6.40 -3.24
CA THR A 36 -3.41 5.55 -4.19
C THR A 36 -2.40 5.06 -5.22
N LEU A 37 -2.40 3.76 -5.47
CA LEU A 37 -1.59 3.15 -6.50
C LEU A 37 -2.44 2.96 -7.74
N GLU A 38 -1.91 3.35 -8.89
CA GLU A 38 -2.62 3.20 -10.16
C GLU A 38 -1.79 2.36 -11.11
N GLY A 39 -2.43 1.37 -11.71
CA GLY A 39 -1.80 0.55 -12.73
C GLY A 39 -2.09 1.06 -14.13
N ASP A 40 -1.42 0.46 -15.11
CA ASP A 40 -1.57 0.86 -16.51
C ASP A 40 -2.95 0.60 -17.07
N ASP A 41 -3.68 -0.33 -16.46
CA ASP A 41 -5.04 -0.67 -16.89
C ASP A 41 -6.09 0.25 -16.29
N GLY A 42 -5.68 1.25 -15.54
CA GLY A 42 -6.61 2.16 -14.88
C GLY A 42 -7.07 1.67 -13.52
N GLY A 43 -6.61 0.50 -13.08
CA GLY A 43 -6.96 -0.01 -11.76
C GLY A 43 -6.35 0.84 -10.66
N ARG A 44 -7.07 0.94 -9.54
CA ARG A 44 -6.63 1.72 -8.39
C ARG A 44 -6.65 0.87 -7.14
N LEU A 45 -5.67 1.08 -6.28
CA LEU A 45 -5.55 0.36 -5.03
C LEU A 45 -5.15 1.35 -3.94
N ALA A 46 -5.95 1.40 -2.88
CA ALA A 46 -5.59 2.21 -1.72
C ALA A 46 -4.40 1.56 -1.02
N ALA A 47 -3.48 2.38 -0.54
CA ALA A 47 -2.29 1.89 0.13
C ALA A 47 -1.95 2.79 1.31
N ILE A 48 -1.32 2.19 2.32
CA ILE A 48 -0.89 2.93 3.50
C ILE A 48 0.45 2.41 3.97
N SER A 49 1.30 3.32 4.41
CA SER A 49 2.57 3.01 5.03
C SER A 49 2.52 3.54 6.46
N PHE A 50 2.52 2.64 7.43
CA PHE A 50 2.39 3.03 8.83
C PHE A 50 3.71 3.56 9.40
N ARG A 51 3.61 4.63 10.19
CA ARG A 51 4.73 5.21 10.94
C ARG A 51 5.95 5.50 10.07
N SER A 52 5.71 5.95 8.85
CA SER A 52 6.79 6.11 7.88
C SER A 52 7.11 7.55 7.53
N LEU A 53 6.38 8.51 8.10
CA LEU A 53 6.53 9.90 7.70
C LEU A 53 7.98 10.38 7.71
N GLU A 54 8.72 10.04 8.75
CA GLU A 54 10.11 10.51 8.89
C GLU A 54 11.13 9.52 8.35
N THR A 55 10.69 8.51 7.61
CA THR A 55 11.58 7.53 6.99
C THR A 55 11.80 7.87 5.53
N GLU A 56 12.82 7.25 4.94
CA GLU A 56 13.04 7.40 3.50
C GLU A 56 11.84 6.93 2.71
N LEU A 57 11.22 5.85 3.15
CA LEU A 57 10.04 5.30 2.49
C LEU A 57 8.90 6.32 2.46
N GLY A 58 8.55 6.87 3.61
CA GLY A 58 7.46 7.83 3.68
C GLY A 58 7.72 9.07 2.85
N GLN A 59 8.94 9.57 2.89
CA GLN A 59 9.31 10.74 2.11
C GLN A 59 9.29 10.45 0.61
N ALA A 60 9.73 9.26 0.21
CA ALA A 60 9.67 8.86 -1.20
C ALA A 60 8.24 8.79 -1.70
N LEU A 61 7.34 8.25 -0.89
CA LEU A 61 5.93 8.17 -1.26
C LEU A 61 5.33 9.56 -1.44
N LEU A 62 5.63 10.48 -0.52
CA LEU A 62 5.10 11.84 -0.60
C LEU A 62 5.65 12.60 -1.79
N LYS A 63 6.87 12.31 -2.20
CA LYS A 63 7.53 13.03 -3.30
C LYS A 63 7.28 12.41 -4.67
N ALA A 64 6.59 11.27 -4.72
CA ALA A 64 6.40 10.58 -5.99
C ALA A 64 5.61 11.39 -7.00
N ASP A 65 4.59 12.11 -6.55
CA ASP A 65 3.83 13.04 -7.38
C ASP A 65 3.35 12.42 -8.70
N GLY A 66 2.70 11.25 -8.58
CA GLY A 66 2.17 10.55 -9.74
C GLY A 66 3.17 9.71 -10.52
N ARG A 67 4.46 9.76 -10.17
CA ARG A 67 5.48 8.98 -10.86
C ARG A 67 5.44 7.52 -10.43
N PRO A 68 5.92 6.62 -11.29
CA PRO A 68 5.86 5.20 -10.97
C PRO A 68 6.89 4.80 -9.92
N MET A 69 6.52 3.83 -9.11
CA MET A 69 7.39 3.21 -8.14
C MET A 69 7.14 1.72 -8.12
N HIS A 70 8.13 0.96 -7.70
CA HIS A 70 7.94 -0.46 -7.41
C HIS A 70 7.60 -0.57 -5.93
N VAL A 71 6.46 -1.17 -5.62
CA VAL A 71 5.95 -1.20 -4.25
C VAL A 71 5.75 -2.64 -3.81
N THR A 72 6.17 -2.96 -2.60
CA THR A 72 5.87 -4.26 -2.00
C THR A 72 5.05 -4.07 -0.74
N GLY A 73 4.20 -5.02 -0.47
CA GLY A 73 3.36 -4.94 0.71
C GLY A 73 2.43 -6.12 0.83
N ARG A 74 1.51 -6.02 1.76
CA ARG A 74 0.54 -7.06 2.06
C ARG A 74 -0.86 -6.53 1.86
N LEU A 75 -1.72 -7.34 1.28
CA LEU A 75 -3.11 -6.95 1.10
C LEU A 75 -3.90 -7.22 2.36
N ARG A 76 -4.71 -6.27 2.73
CA ARG A 76 -5.67 -6.41 3.81
C ARG A 76 -7.06 -6.23 3.25
N VAL A 77 -7.96 -7.11 3.68
CA VAL A 77 -9.36 -7.03 3.29
C VAL A 77 -10.15 -6.61 4.52
N ASN A 78 -10.90 -5.54 4.39
CA ASN A 78 -11.74 -5.03 5.46
C ASN A 78 -13.19 -5.15 5.05
N THR A 79 -14.00 -5.70 5.95
CA THR A 79 -15.44 -5.80 5.74
C THR A 79 -16.13 -4.97 6.82
N TRP A 80 -16.99 -4.07 6.37
CA TRP A 80 -17.69 -3.15 7.26
C TRP A 80 -19.09 -2.92 6.71
N GLN A 81 -20.08 -3.25 7.50
CA GLN A 81 -21.49 -3.05 7.13
C GLN A 81 -21.81 -3.60 5.75
N GLY A 82 -21.37 -4.83 5.47
CA GLY A 82 -21.61 -5.47 4.20
C GLY A 82 -20.76 -4.99 3.04
N ARG A 83 -19.85 -4.07 3.28
CA ARG A 83 -18.93 -3.58 2.26
C ARG A 83 -17.56 -4.18 2.45
N THR A 84 -16.93 -4.55 1.36
CA THR A 84 -15.58 -5.07 1.38
C THR A 84 -14.66 -4.09 0.68
N SER A 85 -13.56 -3.76 1.34
CA SER A 85 -12.53 -2.92 0.75
C SER A 85 -11.19 -3.62 0.87
N VAL A 86 -10.29 -3.31 -0.07
CA VAL A 86 -8.95 -3.88 -0.10
C VAL A 86 -7.96 -2.74 0.02
N GLN A 87 -6.94 -2.94 0.83
CA GLN A 87 -5.90 -1.95 1.03
C GLN A 87 -4.55 -2.65 1.10
N LEU A 88 -3.55 -2.06 0.48
CA LEU A 88 -2.19 -2.56 0.59
C LEU A 88 -1.49 -1.89 1.76
N THR A 89 -0.90 -2.68 2.63
CA THR A 89 0.00 -2.16 3.66
C THR A 89 1.41 -2.22 3.08
N ILE A 90 1.99 -1.06 2.83
CA ILE A 90 3.27 -0.96 2.15
C ILE A 90 4.40 -1.32 3.10
N ASP A 91 5.25 -2.25 2.68
CA ASP A 91 6.48 -2.61 3.42
C ASP A 91 7.68 -1.84 2.89
N ASP A 92 7.75 -1.66 1.58
CA ASP A 92 8.90 -1.02 0.97
C ASP A 92 8.52 -0.52 -0.42
N ALA A 93 9.34 0.39 -0.93
CA ALA A 93 9.13 0.93 -2.26
C ALA A 93 10.47 1.39 -2.82
N ALA A 94 10.59 1.32 -4.14
CA ALA A 94 11.78 1.77 -4.85
C ALA A 94 11.35 2.59 -6.05
N THR A 95 12.08 3.65 -6.33
CA THR A 95 11.81 4.47 -7.50
C THR A 95 12.14 3.67 -8.76
N SER A 96 11.37 3.93 -9.82
CA SER A 96 11.66 3.35 -11.11
C SER A 96 12.19 4.40 -12.08
N TRP A 97 12.59 5.52 -11.53
CA TRP A 97 13.24 6.59 -12.30
C TRP A 97 14.63 6.91 -11.77
#